data_8366318d899fc97e7f4cfd69399cbcef
#
_entry.id   8366318d899fc97e7f4cfd69399cbcef
#
_cell.length_a   1.000
_cell.length_b   1.000
_cell.length_c   1.000
_cell.angle_alpha   90.00
_cell.angle_beta   90.00
_cell.angle_gamma   90.00
#
_symmetry.space_group_name_H-M   'P 1'
#
loop_
_entity.id
_entity.type
_entity.pdbx_description
1 polymer ?
#
loop_
_entity_poly.entity_id
_entity_poly.type
_entity_poly.pdbx_seq_one_letter_code
_entity_poly.pdbx_strand_id
1 'polypeptide(L)'
;DAGFVELEVDEPLLTVLVQDMPVQVEAIRQTGASFIIDHFGRTLGAINLLRYSFVSGFKIDKSLTRELGSSMRVRMMFRAIAGLGKSLGIRVAAEGVEEKEQIAFVTTAGCDIMQGNGLCQPLSPADFEAMLCAETPSLPAAAIAAGSGAALR
;
A
#
# COMPACT_ATOMS: atom_id res chain seq x y z
N ASP A 1 19.35 -4.39 9.46
CA ASP A 1 19.07 -2.99 9.17
C ASP A 1 17.55 -2.77 9.19
N ALA A 2 17.04 -2.01 10.16
CA ALA A 2 15.60 -1.79 10.32
C ALA A 2 15.01 -0.84 9.25
N GLY A 3 15.82 -0.25 8.39
CA GLY A 3 15.38 0.58 7.28
C GLY A 3 14.52 -0.15 6.24
N PHE A 4 14.45 -1.50 6.33
CA PHE A 4 13.55 -2.31 5.50
C PHE A 4 12.25 -2.71 6.22
N VAL A 5 12.06 -2.25 7.47
CA VAL A 5 10.86 -2.59 8.25
C VAL A 5 9.85 -1.46 8.14
N GLU A 6 8.64 -1.82 7.71
CA GLU A 6 7.49 -0.93 7.68
C GLU A 6 6.42 -1.45 8.64
N LEU A 7 5.93 -0.56 9.49
CA LEU A 7 4.88 -0.87 10.45
C LEU A 7 3.55 -0.40 9.88
N GLU A 8 2.69 -1.35 9.55
CA GLU A 8 1.31 -1.07 9.13
C GLU A 8 0.46 -0.75 10.38
N VAL A 9 -0.09 0.43 10.42
CA VAL A 9 -0.83 0.95 11.58
C VAL A 9 -2.10 1.64 11.10
N ASP A 10 -3.24 1.30 11.69
CA ASP A 10 -4.50 1.98 11.39
C ASP A 10 -4.53 3.43 11.96
N GLU A 11 -5.43 4.26 11.42
CA GLU A 11 -5.56 5.66 11.81
C GLU A 11 -5.78 5.85 13.33
N PRO A 12 -6.70 5.12 13.99
CA PRO A 12 -6.94 5.31 15.42
C PRO A 12 -5.70 5.05 16.26
N LEU A 13 -4.99 3.96 15.99
CA LEU A 13 -3.79 3.60 16.74
C LEU A 13 -2.66 4.61 16.47
N LEU A 14 -2.43 4.98 15.21
CA LEU A 14 -1.39 5.96 14.89
C LEU A 14 -1.67 7.33 15.49
N THR A 15 -2.95 7.73 15.57
CA THR A 15 -3.36 8.96 16.25
C THR A 15 -3.00 8.93 17.73
N VAL A 16 -3.31 7.84 18.43
CA VAL A 16 -2.94 7.65 19.85
C VAL A 16 -1.41 7.65 20.02
N LEU A 17 -0.70 6.91 19.17
CA LEU A 17 0.77 6.85 19.23
C LEU A 17 1.40 8.24 19.11
N VAL A 18 0.92 9.06 18.20
CA VAL A 18 1.45 10.41 17.98
C VAL A 18 1.12 11.36 19.14
N GLN A 19 -0.09 11.26 19.71
CA GLN A 19 -0.55 12.16 20.76
C GLN A 19 -0.02 11.77 22.14
N ASP A 20 -0.06 10.49 22.47
CA ASP A 20 0.18 10.00 23.83
C ASP A 20 1.57 9.37 24.00
N MET A 21 2.21 8.94 22.92
CA MET A 21 3.47 8.20 22.95
C MET A 21 4.54 8.73 21.97
N PRO A 22 4.76 10.06 21.90
CA PRO A 22 5.67 10.63 20.89
C PRO A 22 7.13 10.17 21.07
N VAL A 23 7.55 9.87 22.30
CA VAL A 23 8.91 9.38 22.58
C VAL A 23 9.12 7.98 21.98
N GLN A 24 8.12 7.12 22.07
CA GLN A 24 8.17 5.76 21.51
C GLN A 24 8.16 5.81 19.99
N VAL A 25 7.34 6.68 19.39
CA VAL A 25 7.33 6.89 17.94
C VAL A 25 8.71 7.34 17.46
N GLU A 26 9.34 8.28 18.16
CA GLU A 26 10.68 8.74 17.83
C GLU A 26 11.75 7.64 18.01
N ALA A 27 11.65 6.82 19.06
CA ALA A 27 12.54 5.69 19.26
C ALA A 27 12.44 4.67 18.11
N ILE A 28 11.23 4.36 17.65
CA ILE A 28 11.00 3.49 16.48
C ILE A 28 11.63 4.13 15.24
N ARG A 29 11.37 5.40 14.99
CA ARG A 29 11.93 6.14 13.85
C ARG A 29 13.46 6.10 13.82
N GLN A 30 14.11 6.20 14.98
CA GLN A 30 15.57 6.15 15.10
C GLN A 30 16.17 4.79 14.74
N THR A 31 15.38 3.71 14.76
CA THR A 31 15.83 2.40 14.24
C THR A 31 15.92 2.36 12.71
N GLY A 32 15.32 3.33 12.02
CA GLY A 32 15.17 3.37 10.58
C GLY A 32 13.85 2.80 10.08
N ALA A 33 13.01 2.22 10.95
CA ALA A 33 11.67 1.76 10.58
C ALA A 33 10.74 2.93 10.28
N SER A 34 9.80 2.70 9.36
CA SER A 34 8.80 3.68 8.94
C SER A 34 7.38 3.18 9.21
N PHE A 35 6.42 4.10 9.15
CA PHE A 35 5.01 3.77 9.33
C PHE A 35 4.27 3.85 8.00
N ILE A 36 3.39 2.88 7.75
CA ILE A 36 2.40 2.89 6.69
C ILE A 36 1.01 2.95 7.32
N ILE A 37 0.18 3.90 6.87
CA ILE A 37 -1.20 3.99 7.33
C ILE A 37 -2.02 2.93 6.63
N ASP A 38 -2.60 2.03 7.42
CA ASP A 38 -3.50 0.99 6.90
C ASP A 38 -4.94 1.49 6.77
N HIS A 39 -5.72 0.83 5.90
CA HIS A 39 -7.13 1.11 5.65
C HIS A 39 -7.45 2.56 5.27
N PHE A 40 -6.56 3.22 4.53
CA PHE A 40 -6.75 4.61 4.11
C PHE A 40 -7.97 4.76 3.19
N GLY A 41 -8.79 5.76 3.49
CA GLY A 41 -10.03 6.03 2.76
C GLY A 41 -11.30 5.52 3.46
N ARG A 42 -11.17 4.77 4.58
CA ARG A 42 -12.32 4.42 5.43
C ARG A 42 -12.80 5.61 6.24
N THR A 43 -11.87 6.47 6.63
CA THR A 43 -12.12 7.67 7.42
C THR A 43 -11.41 8.87 6.79
N LEU A 44 -11.87 10.08 7.10
CA LEU A 44 -11.23 11.31 6.62
C LEU A 44 -10.06 11.76 7.52
N GLY A 45 -9.98 11.26 8.74
CA GLY A 45 -8.95 11.65 9.72
C GLY A 45 -7.55 11.24 9.32
N ALA A 46 -7.41 10.14 8.61
CA ALA A 46 -6.12 9.61 8.14
C ALA A 46 -5.29 10.63 7.33
N ILE A 47 -5.93 11.57 6.63
CA ILE A 47 -5.26 12.63 5.88
C ILE A 47 -4.35 13.48 6.79
N ASN A 48 -4.78 13.76 8.02
CA ASN A 48 -3.99 14.57 8.96
C ASN A 48 -2.67 13.90 9.37
N LEU A 49 -2.60 12.57 9.28
CA LEU A 49 -1.41 11.82 9.65
C LEU A 49 -0.32 11.88 8.56
N LEU A 50 -0.68 12.19 7.31
CA LEU A 50 0.26 12.31 6.20
C LEU A 50 1.24 13.48 6.34
N ARG A 51 1.00 14.40 7.27
CA ARG A 51 1.93 15.51 7.58
C ARG A 51 3.18 15.07 8.31
N TYR A 52 3.19 13.87 8.90
CA TYR A 52 4.33 13.37 9.65
C TYR A 52 5.36 12.72 8.73
N SER A 53 6.62 13.17 8.79
CA SER A 53 7.71 12.72 7.91
C SER A 53 8.10 11.25 8.10
N PHE A 54 7.69 10.62 9.20
CA PHE A 54 7.92 9.20 9.45
C PHE A 54 6.85 8.29 8.82
N VAL A 55 5.79 8.87 8.26
CA VAL A 55 4.81 8.14 7.45
C VAL A 55 5.37 8.01 6.03
N SER A 56 5.75 6.80 5.65
CA SER A 56 6.35 6.50 4.34
C SER A 56 5.33 6.21 3.25
N GLY A 57 4.06 5.97 3.64
CA GLY A 57 3.01 5.63 2.69
C GLY A 57 1.68 5.32 3.35
N PHE A 58 0.74 4.90 2.53
CA PHE A 58 -0.56 4.40 2.99
C PHE A 58 -1.10 3.30 2.07
N LYS A 59 -1.98 2.46 2.62
CA LYS A 59 -2.67 1.39 1.90
C LYS A 59 -4.12 1.76 1.71
N ILE A 60 -4.55 1.89 0.45
CA ILE A 60 -5.95 2.16 0.10
C ILE A 60 -6.79 0.93 0.46
N ASP A 61 -7.82 1.14 1.26
CA ASP A 61 -8.67 0.07 1.77
C ASP A 61 -9.36 -0.72 0.65
N LYS A 62 -9.45 -2.02 0.85
CA LYS A 62 -10.07 -2.97 -0.09
C LYS A 62 -11.53 -2.64 -0.43
N SER A 63 -12.27 -1.92 0.42
CA SER A 63 -13.64 -1.51 0.11
C SER A 63 -13.72 -0.64 -1.14
N LEU A 64 -12.75 0.28 -1.32
CA LEU A 64 -12.65 1.10 -2.53
C LEU A 64 -12.23 0.28 -3.75
N THR A 65 -11.28 -0.64 -3.57
CA THR A 65 -10.81 -1.51 -4.67
C THR A 65 -11.92 -2.40 -5.21
N ARG A 66 -12.76 -2.97 -4.32
CA ARG A 66 -13.89 -3.83 -4.71
C ARG A 66 -14.94 -3.12 -5.56
N GLU A 67 -15.15 -1.84 -5.35
CA GLU A 67 -16.14 -1.05 -6.07
C GLU A 67 -15.62 -0.46 -7.40
N LEU A 68 -14.36 -0.66 -7.76
CA LEU A 68 -13.77 -0.12 -8.99
C LEU A 68 -14.50 -0.57 -10.27
N GLY A 69 -15.06 -1.78 -10.29
CA GLY A 69 -15.81 -2.30 -11.44
C GLY A 69 -17.21 -1.69 -11.59
N SER A 70 -17.83 -1.21 -10.49
CA SER A 70 -19.25 -0.85 -10.44
C SER A 70 -19.52 0.65 -10.32
N SER A 71 -18.55 1.46 -9.84
CA SER A 71 -18.79 2.86 -9.52
C SER A 71 -17.74 3.81 -10.13
N MET A 72 -18.17 4.62 -11.10
CA MET A 72 -17.32 5.68 -11.66
C MET A 72 -16.87 6.69 -10.58
N ARG A 73 -17.74 7.00 -9.62
CA ARG A 73 -17.41 7.91 -8.51
C ARG A 73 -16.30 7.35 -7.64
N VAL A 74 -16.34 6.05 -7.32
CA VAL A 74 -15.27 5.38 -6.57
C VAL A 74 -13.97 5.37 -7.35
N ARG A 75 -14.01 5.15 -8.67
CA ARG A 75 -12.81 5.26 -9.53
C ARG A 75 -12.18 6.65 -9.47
N MET A 76 -12.99 7.71 -9.47
CA MET A 76 -12.49 9.09 -9.36
C MET A 76 -11.88 9.34 -7.96
N MET A 77 -12.54 8.87 -6.89
CA MET A 77 -12.02 8.96 -5.52
C MET A 77 -10.70 8.21 -5.38
N PHE A 78 -10.65 6.99 -5.87
CA PHE A 78 -9.43 6.18 -5.84
C PHE A 78 -8.24 6.89 -6.51
N ARG A 79 -8.46 7.45 -7.72
CA ARG A 79 -7.43 8.22 -8.42
C ARG A 79 -6.99 9.48 -7.65
N ALA A 80 -7.93 10.17 -7.01
CA ALA A 80 -7.61 11.34 -6.20
C ALA A 80 -6.74 10.96 -4.99
N ILE A 81 -7.07 9.84 -4.33
CA ILE A 81 -6.30 9.31 -3.20
C ILE A 81 -4.89 8.87 -3.67
N ALA A 82 -4.78 8.12 -4.76
CA ALA A 82 -3.49 7.72 -5.30
C ALA A 82 -2.64 8.95 -5.72
N GLY A 83 -3.27 9.95 -6.34
CA GLY A 83 -2.64 11.22 -6.70
C GLY A 83 -2.14 12.02 -5.50
N LEU A 84 -2.81 11.91 -4.35
CA LEU A 84 -2.35 12.53 -3.10
C LEU A 84 -1.00 11.98 -2.66
N GLY A 85 -0.84 10.65 -2.64
CA GLY A 85 0.44 10.02 -2.30
C GLY A 85 1.57 10.48 -3.22
N LYS A 86 1.31 10.48 -4.53
CA LYS A 86 2.27 10.97 -5.51
C LYS A 86 2.65 12.44 -5.28
N SER A 87 1.70 13.30 -4.95
CA SER A 87 1.95 14.72 -4.68
C SER A 87 2.78 14.95 -3.42
N LEU A 88 2.66 14.06 -2.43
CA LEU A 88 3.43 14.11 -1.18
C LEU A 88 4.77 13.35 -1.28
N GLY A 89 5.02 12.62 -2.37
CA GLY A 89 6.22 11.81 -2.53
C GLY A 89 6.28 10.60 -1.59
N ILE A 90 5.12 10.07 -1.20
CA ILE A 90 4.98 8.88 -0.34
C ILE A 90 4.34 7.73 -1.11
N ARG A 91 4.62 6.49 -0.69
CA ARG A 91 4.15 5.29 -1.40
C ARG A 91 2.66 5.04 -1.19
N VAL A 92 2.02 4.54 -2.24
CA VAL A 92 0.62 4.16 -2.24
C VAL A 92 0.50 2.69 -2.58
N ALA A 93 -0.06 1.91 -1.65
CA ALA A 93 -0.44 0.54 -1.89
C ALA A 93 -1.96 0.43 -2.09
N ALA A 94 -2.40 -0.48 -2.94
CA ALA A 94 -3.81 -0.84 -3.10
C ALA A 94 -4.06 -2.24 -2.56
N GLU A 95 -5.04 -2.40 -1.68
CA GLU A 95 -5.44 -3.69 -1.12
C GLU A 95 -6.64 -4.31 -1.84
N GLY A 96 -6.75 -5.64 -1.75
CA GLY A 96 -7.91 -6.39 -2.24
C GLY A 96 -8.04 -6.37 -3.77
N VAL A 97 -6.91 -6.38 -4.47
CA VAL A 97 -6.87 -6.49 -5.93
C VAL A 97 -7.08 -7.95 -6.32
N GLU A 98 -8.27 -8.26 -6.85
CA GLU A 98 -8.71 -9.63 -7.15
C GLU A 98 -8.95 -9.86 -8.64
N GLU A 99 -9.30 -8.82 -9.40
CA GLU A 99 -9.70 -8.90 -10.80
C GLU A 99 -8.69 -8.21 -11.73
N LYS A 100 -8.58 -8.69 -12.97
CA LYS A 100 -7.66 -8.13 -13.98
C LYS A 100 -7.94 -6.67 -14.29
N GLU A 101 -9.22 -6.29 -14.32
CA GLU A 101 -9.68 -4.93 -14.55
C GLU A 101 -9.23 -3.99 -13.42
N GLN A 102 -9.22 -4.48 -12.18
CA GLN A 102 -8.71 -3.75 -11.02
C GLN A 102 -7.19 -3.55 -11.14
N ILE A 103 -6.43 -4.60 -11.52
CA ILE A 103 -4.97 -4.50 -11.73
C ILE A 103 -4.67 -3.40 -12.75
N ALA A 104 -5.31 -3.42 -13.91
CA ALA A 104 -5.11 -2.42 -14.96
C ALA A 104 -5.46 -1.01 -14.46
N PHE A 105 -6.56 -0.87 -13.73
CA PHE A 105 -6.97 0.42 -13.20
C PHE A 105 -6.02 0.95 -12.12
N VAL A 106 -5.65 0.13 -11.14
CA VAL A 106 -4.74 0.50 -10.02
C VAL A 106 -3.37 0.91 -10.55
N THR A 107 -2.84 0.18 -11.55
CA THR A 107 -1.60 0.55 -12.25
C THR A 107 -1.71 1.95 -12.89
N THR A 108 -2.79 2.20 -13.64
CA THR A 108 -2.99 3.50 -14.31
C THR A 108 -3.34 4.63 -13.34
N ALA A 109 -3.85 4.31 -12.15
CA ALA A 109 -4.09 5.27 -11.08
C ALA A 109 -2.78 5.74 -10.40
N GLY A 110 -1.67 5.01 -10.60
CA GLY A 110 -0.35 5.39 -10.12
C GLY A 110 -0.05 4.89 -8.71
N CYS A 111 -0.64 3.76 -8.29
CA CYS A 111 -0.20 3.06 -7.09
C CYS A 111 1.15 2.38 -7.31
N ASP A 112 1.99 2.38 -6.27
CA ASP A 112 3.33 1.81 -6.29
C ASP A 112 3.31 0.30 -5.99
N ILE A 113 2.36 -0.13 -5.17
CA ILE A 113 2.24 -1.50 -4.67
C ILE A 113 0.80 -1.97 -4.84
N MET A 114 0.63 -3.26 -5.13
CA MET A 114 -0.68 -3.93 -5.17
C MET A 114 -0.63 -5.19 -4.32
N GLN A 115 -1.69 -5.43 -3.55
CA GLN A 115 -1.88 -6.62 -2.75
C GLN A 115 -3.28 -7.21 -2.98
N GLY A 116 -3.35 -8.51 -3.22
CA GLY A 116 -4.64 -9.20 -3.37
C GLY A 116 -4.51 -10.56 -4.05
N ASN A 117 -5.57 -11.34 -3.92
CA ASN A 117 -5.63 -12.72 -4.44
C ASN A 117 -5.58 -12.79 -5.97
N GLY A 118 -5.86 -11.70 -6.66
CA GLY A 118 -5.70 -11.61 -8.12
C GLY A 118 -4.24 -11.58 -8.59
N LEU A 119 -3.32 -11.30 -7.67
CA LEU A 119 -1.89 -11.27 -7.91
C LEU A 119 -1.21 -12.56 -7.43
N CYS A 120 -1.37 -12.86 -6.14
CA CYS A 120 -0.82 -14.04 -5.52
C CYS A 120 -1.64 -14.40 -4.29
N GLN A 121 -1.90 -15.70 -4.09
CA GLN A 121 -2.46 -16.21 -2.84
C GLN A 121 -1.40 -16.15 -1.73
N PRO A 122 -1.80 -16.08 -0.45
CA PRO A 122 -0.86 -16.21 0.65
C PRO A 122 -0.02 -17.50 0.52
N LEU A 123 1.30 -17.34 0.62
CA LEU A 123 2.25 -18.43 0.49
C LEU A 123 2.71 -18.94 1.85
N SER A 124 3.05 -20.22 1.94
CA SER A 124 3.84 -20.71 3.06
C SER A 124 5.25 -20.11 3.04
N PRO A 125 5.98 -20.09 4.18
CA PRO A 125 7.37 -19.61 4.17
C PRO A 125 8.26 -20.32 3.14
N ALA A 126 8.09 -21.63 2.98
CA ALA A 126 8.86 -22.41 2.03
C ALA A 126 8.54 -22.06 0.56
N ASP A 127 7.24 -21.86 0.24
CA ASP A 127 6.83 -21.46 -1.10
C ASP A 127 7.28 -20.03 -1.43
N PHE A 128 7.27 -19.13 -0.44
CA PHE A 128 7.76 -17.77 -0.59
C PHE A 128 9.27 -17.74 -0.85
N GLU A 129 10.04 -18.52 -0.08
CA GLU A 129 11.48 -18.67 -0.30
C GLU A 129 11.80 -19.23 -1.69
N ALA A 130 11.06 -20.26 -2.14
CA ALA A 130 11.19 -20.81 -3.49
C ALA A 130 10.88 -19.78 -4.57
N MET A 131 9.86 -18.94 -4.35
CA MET A 131 9.50 -17.85 -5.26
C MET A 131 10.61 -16.79 -5.35
N LEU A 132 11.23 -16.43 -4.22
CA LEU A 132 12.34 -15.46 -4.19
C LEU A 132 13.61 -15.98 -4.86
N CYS A 133 13.86 -17.30 -4.78
CA CYS A 133 15.03 -17.95 -5.37
C CYS A 133 14.85 -18.26 -6.85
N ALA A 134 13.66 -18.15 -7.41
CA ALA A 134 13.42 -18.33 -8.84
C ALA A 134 14.10 -17.21 -9.64
N GLU A 135 14.84 -17.56 -10.68
CA GLU A 135 15.57 -16.59 -11.55
C GLU A 135 14.65 -15.55 -12.22
N THR A 136 13.37 -15.83 -12.29
CA THR A 136 12.33 -14.88 -12.70
C THR A 136 11.14 -15.12 -11.76
N PRO A 137 10.84 -14.21 -10.82
CA PRO A 137 9.60 -14.33 -10.05
C PRO A 137 8.44 -14.30 -11.03
N SER A 138 7.86 -15.46 -11.32
CA SER A 138 6.67 -15.55 -12.14
C SER A 138 5.47 -15.06 -11.31
N LEU A 139 5.34 -13.76 -11.21
CA LEU A 139 4.01 -13.19 -10.93
C LEU A 139 3.08 -13.75 -12.00
N PRO A 140 1.86 -14.18 -11.65
CA PRO A 140 0.92 -14.69 -12.63
C PRO A 140 0.86 -13.72 -13.82
N ALA A 141 0.84 -14.23 -15.04
CA ALA A 141 0.96 -13.47 -16.30
C ALA A 141 0.03 -12.24 -16.40
N ALA A 142 -0.99 -12.17 -15.55
CA ALA A 142 -1.89 -11.03 -15.41
C ALA A 142 -1.21 -9.77 -14.82
N ALA A 143 -0.17 -9.91 -14.00
CA ALA A 143 0.53 -8.78 -13.39
C ALA A 143 1.61 -8.18 -14.31
N ILE A 144 2.12 -8.95 -15.25
CA ILE A 144 3.24 -8.57 -16.13
C ILE A 144 2.77 -7.71 -17.30
N ALA A 145 1.52 -7.83 -17.73
CA ALA A 145 0.99 -7.13 -18.91
C ALA A 145 0.72 -5.63 -18.70
N ALA A 146 0.84 -5.10 -17.48
CA ALA A 146 0.41 -3.75 -17.14
C ALA A 146 1.54 -2.74 -16.86
N GLY A 147 2.82 -3.10 -16.95
CA GLY A 147 3.83 -2.11 -16.59
C GLY A 147 5.26 -2.44 -16.98
N SER A 148 5.71 -1.94 -18.10
CA SER A 148 7.12 -1.60 -18.29
C SER A 148 7.44 -0.37 -17.45
N GLY A 149 7.85 -0.55 -16.18
CA GLY A 149 8.32 0.59 -15.39
C GLY A 149 8.28 0.51 -13.88
N ALA A 150 7.52 -0.40 -13.27
CA ALA A 150 7.57 -0.58 -11.82
C ALA A 150 8.64 -1.63 -11.46
N ALA A 151 9.79 -1.16 -11.01
CA ALA A 151 10.80 -2.02 -10.42
C ALA A 151 10.27 -2.61 -9.11
N LEU A 152 10.29 -3.93 -8.99
CA LEU A 152 10.19 -4.61 -7.71
C LEU A 152 11.34 -4.12 -6.83
N ARG A 153 11.01 -3.43 -5.76
CA ARG A 153 11.92 -3.17 -4.64
C ARG A 153 11.40 -3.84 -3.40
#